data_db742a9253c78752b8a1117ee7b76d7a
#
_entry.id   db742a9253c78752b8a1117ee7b76d7a
#
_cell.length_a   1.000
_cell.length_b   1.000
_cell.length_c   1.000
_cell.angle_alpha   90.00
_cell.angle_beta   90.00
_cell.angle_gamma   90.00
#
_symmetry.space_group_name_H-M   'P 1'
#
loop_
_entity.id
_entity.type
_entity.pdbx_description
1 polymer ?
#
loop_
_entity_poly.entity_id
_entity_poly.type
_entity_poly.pdbx_seq_one_letter_code
_entity_poly.pdbx_strand_id
1 'polypeptide(L)'
;VRGFTEALRQEMLVARHPVKVTCVHPGGIKTAVARNATVADGEDQQTFAEFFDRRLALHSPEMAAKTIVNGVAKGQARVVVGLEAKAVDVLARIMGSSYQRLVAAGVAKFFPWAK
;
A
#
# COMPACT_ATOMS: atom_id res chain seq x y z
N VAL A 1 1.28 -11.33 -0.19
CA VAL A 1 2.18 -10.81 0.85
C VAL A 1 1.45 -10.65 2.18
N ARG A 2 0.37 -9.83 2.29
CA ARG A 2 -0.30 -9.54 3.56
C ARG A 2 -0.74 -10.79 4.33
N GLY A 3 -1.51 -11.69 3.72
CA GLY A 3 -2.01 -12.90 4.39
C GLY A 3 -0.89 -13.79 4.92
N PHE A 4 0.17 -13.98 4.14
CA PHE A 4 1.35 -14.72 4.58
C PHE A 4 2.02 -14.07 5.81
N THR A 5 2.21 -12.74 5.77
CA THR A 5 2.86 -12.01 6.87
C THR A 5 2.03 -12.06 8.15
N GLU A 6 0.70 -11.95 8.03
CA GLU A 6 -0.20 -12.05 9.17
C GLU A 6 -0.22 -13.48 9.76
N ALA A 7 -0.21 -14.52 8.91
CA ALA A 7 -0.11 -15.92 9.35
C ALA A 7 1.21 -16.19 10.07
N LEU A 8 2.34 -15.79 9.47
CA LEU A 8 3.65 -15.92 10.10
C LEU A 8 3.70 -15.25 11.48
N ARG A 9 3.08 -14.05 11.62
CA ARG A 9 2.99 -13.40 12.91
C ARG A 9 2.24 -14.26 13.94
N GLN A 10 1.13 -14.88 13.54
CA GLN A 10 0.37 -15.77 14.42
C GLN A 10 1.21 -16.96 14.87
N GLU A 11 1.96 -17.58 13.95
CA GLU A 11 2.87 -18.68 14.28
C GLU A 11 3.92 -18.27 15.31
N MET A 12 4.55 -17.10 15.13
CA MET A 12 5.54 -16.59 16.09
C MET A 12 4.93 -16.33 17.48
N LEU A 13 3.71 -15.81 17.54
CA LEU A 13 2.99 -15.56 18.80
C LEU A 13 2.60 -16.88 19.49
N VAL A 14 2.06 -17.85 18.75
CA VAL A 14 1.66 -19.17 19.28
C VAL A 14 2.88 -19.92 19.81
N ALA A 15 3.97 -19.94 19.05
CA ALA A 15 5.22 -20.60 19.43
C ALA A 15 6.02 -19.82 20.50
N ARG A 16 5.56 -18.63 20.90
CA ARG A 16 6.24 -17.72 21.84
C ARG A 16 7.69 -17.40 21.44
N HIS A 17 7.94 -17.34 20.14
CA HIS A 17 9.25 -16.91 19.65
C HIS A 17 9.47 -15.41 19.87
N PRO A 18 10.70 -14.98 20.23
CA PRO A 18 11.04 -13.56 20.44
C PRO A 18 11.18 -12.80 19.11
N VAL A 19 10.46 -13.21 18.07
CA VAL A 19 10.47 -12.62 16.73
C VAL A 19 9.21 -11.78 16.54
N LYS A 20 9.40 -10.51 16.15
CA LYS A 20 8.31 -9.60 15.82
C LYS A 20 8.16 -9.52 14.30
N VAL A 21 6.95 -9.71 13.82
CA VAL A 21 6.62 -9.63 12.39
C VAL A 21 5.76 -8.40 12.16
N THR A 22 6.17 -7.56 11.21
CA THR A 22 5.49 -6.31 10.84
C THR A 22 5.12 -6.34 9.36
N CYS A 23 3.85 -6.13 9.06
CA CYS A 23 3.37 -5.97 7.68
C CYS A 23 3.32 -4.48 7.32
N VAL A 24 4.02 -4.08 6.26
CA VAL A 24 4.04 -2.69 5.78
C VAL A 24 3.06 -2.52 4.62
N HIS A 25 2.22 -1.50 4.71
CA HIS A 25 1.28 -1.09 3.67
C HIS A 25 1.61 0.35 3.23
N PRO A 26 2.47 0.51 2.21
CA PRO A 26 2.80 1.84 1.70
C PRO A 26 1.65 2.39 0.86
N GLY A 27 1.42 3.70 0.98
CA GLY A 27 0.68 4.48 0.01
C GLY A 27 1.56 4.86 -1.18
N GLY A 28 1.26 5.96 -1.83
CA GLY A 28 2.05 6.46 -2.96
C GLY A 28 3.38 7.05 -2.51
N ILE A 29 4.48 6.35 -2.76
CA ILE A 29 5.83 6.79 -2.44
C ILE A 29 6.56 7.19 -3.72
N LYS A 30 7.26 8.33 -3.71
CA LYS A 30 8.06 8.84 -4.84
C LYS A 30 9.29 7.98 -5.09
N THR A 31 9.11 6.93 -5.87
CA THR A 31 10.16 5.97 -6.24
C THR A 31 10.10 5.65 -7.72
N ALA A 32 11.12 4.99 -8.26
CA ALA A 32 11.16 4.57 -9.66
C ALA A 32 10.25 3.36 -9.98
N VAL A 33 9.45 2.86 -9.02
CA VAL A 33 8.62 1.65 -9.20
C VAL A 33 7.69 1.78 -10.40
N ALA A 34 6.95 2.89 -10.53
CA ALA A 34 6.05 3.08 -11.66
C ALA A 34 6.78 3.26 -12.99
N ARG A 35 7.95 3.94 -12.98
CA ARG A 35 8.78 4.11 -14.18
C ARG A 35 9.44 2.83 -14.65
N ASN A 36 9.70 1.90 -13.75
CA ASN A 36 10.31 0.60 -14.03
C ASN A 36 9.28 -0.54 -14.14
N ALA A 37 7.99 -0.23 -13.99
CA ALA A 37 6.93 -1.22 -14.11
C ALA A 37 6.76 -1.66 -15.56
N THR A 38 6.46 -2.94 -15.76
CA THR A 38 5.94 -3.44 -17.03
C THR A 38 4.43 -3.22 -17.07
N VAL A 39 3.91 -2.80 -18.21
CA VAL A 39 2.48 -2.64 -18.45
C VAL A 39 1.98 -3.71 -19.43
N ALA A 40 0.68 -3.94 -19.46
CA ALA A 40 0.08 -4.86 -20.42
C ALA A 40 0.22 -4.35 -21.86
N ASP A 41 0.14 -5.26 -22.82
CA ASP A 41 0.16 -4.91 -24.24
C ASP A 41 -0.99 -3.95 -24.55
N GLY A 42 -0.65 -2.84 -25.23
CA GLY A 42 -1.61 -1.78 -25.57
C GLY A 42 -1.72 -0.65 -24.54
N GLU A 43 -1.06 -0.77 -23.37
CA GLU A 43 -1.01 0.29 -22.36
C GLU A 43 0.25 1.15 -22.53
N ASP A 44 0.13 2.46 -22.29
CA ASP A 44 1.25 3.39 -22.35
C ASP A 44 1.89 3.54 -20.95
N GLN A 45 3.07 2.92 -20.80
CA GLN A 45 3.85 2.98 -19.57
C GLN A 45 4.21 4.43 -19.17
N GLN A 46 4.51 5.30 -20.15
CA GLN A 46 4.91 6.66 -19.85
C GLN A 46 3.74 7.45 -19.25
N THR A 47 2.56 7.34 -19.85
CA THR A 47 1.33 7.96 -19.33
C THR A 47 1.02 7.46 -17.92
N PHE A 48 1.16 6.15 -17.67
CA PHE A 48 0.99 5.58 -16.35
C PHE A 48 1.99 6.13 -15.33
N ALA A 49 3.28 6.16 -15.68
CA ALA A 49 4.34 6.65 -14.80
C ALA A 49 4.15 8.14 -14.46
N GLU A 50 3.81 8.98 -15.45
CA GLU A 50 3.55 10.41 -15.24
C GLU A 50 2.33 10.64 -14.34
N PHE A 51 1.26 9.89 -14.54
CA PHE A 51 0.09 9.97 -13.69
C PHE A 51 0.41 9.57 -12.26
N PHE A 52 1.14 8.47 -12.08
CA PHE A 52 1.57 7.99 -10.77
C PHE A 52 2.41 9.05 -10.06
N ASP A 53 3.43 9.60 -10.72
CA ASP A 53 4.33 10.59 -10.13
C ASP A 53 3.61 11.89 -9.74
N ARG A 54 2.61 12.31 -10.54
CA ARG A 54 1.88 13.57 -10.29
C ARG A 54 0.73 13.44 -9.30
N ARG A 55 0.06 12.31 -9.26
CA ARG A 55 -1.21 12.14 -8.54
C ARG A 55 -1.16 11.17 -7.38
N LEU A 56 -0.32 10.16 -7.46
CA LEU A 56 -0.29 9.08 -6.47
C LEU A 56 0.98 9.11 -5.60
N ALA A 57 2.12 9.51 -6.13
CA ALA A 57 3.38 9.56 -5.40
C ALA A 57 3.45 10.81 -4.51
N LEU A 58 2.76 10.78 -3.37
CA LEU A 58 2.58 11.92 -2.48
C LEU A 58 3.66 12.03 -1.40
N HIS A 59 4.37 10.94 -1.10
CA HIS A 59 5.28 10.86 0.04
C HIS A 59 6.72 10.60 -0.40
N SER A 60 7.68 11.17 0.35
CA SER A 60 9.09 10.91 0.10
C SER A 60 9.52 9.53 0.61
N PRO A 61 10.54 8.92 0.00
CA PRO A 61 11.13 7.67 0.49
C PRO A 61 11.66 7.78 1.92
N GLU A 62 12.22 8.92 2.31
CA GLU A 62 12.77 9.18 3.63
C GLU A 62 11.67 9.17 4.70
N MET A 63 10.52 9.80 4.42
CA MET A 63 9.37 9.79 5.33
C MET A 63 8.82 8.37 5.48
N ALA A 64 8.74 7.63 4.38
CA ALA A 64 8.30 6.24 4.40
C ALA A 64 9.26 5.37 5.25
N ALA A 65 10.56 5.48 5.01
CA ALA A 65 11.58 4.76 5.77
C ALA A 65 11.50 5.06 7.27
N LYS A 66 11.39 6.33 7.66
CA LYS A 66 11.25 6.74 9.06
C LYS A 66 10.01 6.14 9.72
N THR A 67 8.88 6.15 9.01
CA THR A 67 7.62 5.57 9.51
C THR A 67 7.75 4.06 9.70
N ILE A 68 8.36 3.37 8.74
CA ILE A 68 8.58 1.91 8.79
C ILE A 68 9.49 1.54 9.96
N VAL A 69 10.67 2.18 10.06
CA VAL A 69 11.65 1.90 11.13
C VAL A 69 11.04 2.13 12.51
N ASN A 70 10.31 3.23 12.70
CA ASN A 70 9.62 3.51 13.96
C ASN A 70 8.57 2.44 14.30
N GLY A 71 7.81 1.98 13.31
CA GLY A 71 6.81 0.93 13.50
C GLY A 71 7.43 -0.42 13.86
N VAL A 72 8.51 -0.78 13.19
CA VAL A 72 9.29 -2.01 13.49
C VAL A 72 9.90 -1.95 14.89
N ALA A 73 10.52 -0.82 15.25
CA ALA A 73 11.12 -0.63 16.60
C ALA A 73 10.07 -0.81 17.72
N LYS A 74 8.84 -0.34 17.48
CA LYS A 74 7.70 -0.52 18.40
C LYS A 74 7.06 -1.91 18.34
N GLY A 75 7.47 -2.78 17.44
CA GLY A 75 6.91 -4.11 17.23
C GLY A 75 5.45 -4.10 16.75
N GLN A 76 5.06 -3.06 16.01
CA GLN A 76 3.70 -2.95 15.47
C GLN A 76 3.42 -4.09 14.47
N ALA A 77 2.25 -4.70 14.56
CA ALA A 77 1.83 -5.75 13.63
C ALA A 77 1.66 -5.21 12.20
N ARG A 78 1.25 -3.95 12.09
CA ARG A 78 0.98 -3.30 10.81
C ARG A 78 1.46 -1.85 10.84
N VAL A 79 2.13 -1.45 9.77
CA VAL A 79 2.55 -0.07 9.52
C VAL A 79 1.93 0.40 8.21
N VAL A 80 1.09 1.42 8.28
CA VAL A 80 0.48 2.05 7.11
C VAL A 80 1.16 3.39 6.87
N VAL A 81 1.76 3.56 5.68
CA VAL A 81 2.50 4.76 5.31
C VAL A 81 1.65 5.64 4.43
N GLY A 82 1.39 6.86 4.88
CA GLY A 82 0.57 7.85 4.19
C GLY A 82 -0.86 7.95 4.74
N LEU A 83 -1.42 9.15 4.69
CA LEU A 83 -2.77 9.42 5.17
C LEU A 83 -3.82 8.79 4.27
N GLU A 84 -3.59 8.81 2.95
CA GLU A 84 -4.45 8.17 1.96
C GLU A 84 -4.54 6.66 2.17
N ALA A 85 -3.41 6.02 2.43
CA ALA A 85 -3.37 4.59 2.73
C ALA A 85 -4.10 4.28 4.05
N LYS A 86 -3.96 5.12 5.06
CA LYS A 86 -4.71 5.00 6.33
C LYS A 86 -6.21 5.16 6.11
N ALA A 87 -6.62 6.13 5.31
CA ALA A 87 -8.03 6.35 4.98
C ALA A 87 -8.64 5.12 4.29
N VAL A 88 -7.95 4.54 3.31
CA VAL A 88 -8.39 3.31 2.63
C VAL A 88 -8.41 2.11 3.59
N ASP A 89 -7.42 1.97 4.48
CA ASP A 89 -7.39 0.89 5.47
C ASP A 89 -8.57 0.98 6.44
N VAL A 90 -8.88 2.17 6.94
CA VAL A 90 -10.04 2.40 7.83
C VAL A 90 -11.35 2.15 7.09
N LEU A 91 -11.49 2.68 5.87
CA LEU A 91 -12.68 2.49 5.04
C LEU A 91 -12.95 1.01 4.79
N ALA A 92 -11.92 0.24 4.43
CA ALA A 92 -12.04 -1.20 4.19
C ALA A 92 -12.45 -1.97 5.45
N ARG A 93 -12.02 -1.55 6.63
CA ARG A 93 -12.40 -2.16 7.91
C ARG A 93 -13.85 -1.90 8.28
N ILE A 94 -14.33 -0.67 8.04
CA ILE A 94 -15.71 -0.29 8.37
C ILE A 94 -16.70 -0.89 7.38
N MET A 95 -16.38 -0.81 6.08
CA MET A 95 -17.29 -1.21 5.00
C MET A 95 -17.19 -2.71 4.63
N GLY A 96 -16.23 -3.45 5.16
CA GLY A 96 -15.98 -4.83 4.74
C GLY A 96 -15.75 -4.90 3.23
N SER A 97 -16.36 -5.86 2.53
CA SER A 97 -16.21 -6.02 1.08
C SER A 97 -16.85 -4.90 0.24
N SER A 98 -17.79 -4.15 0.82
CA SER A 98 -18.53 -3.08 0.09
C SER A 98 -17.65 -1.91 -0.35
N TYR A 99 -16.49 -1.68 0.31
CA TYR A 99 -15.56 -0.63 -0.09
C TYR A 99 -15.06 -0.79 -1.54
N GLN A 100 -15.02 -2.03 -2.06
CA GLN A 100 -14.56 -2.33 -3.41
C GLN A 100 -15.39 -1.62 -4.48
N ARG A 101 -16.72 -1.52 -4.28
CA ARG A 101 -17.59 -0.80 -5.21
C ARG A 101 -17.28 0.70 -5.24
N LEU A 102 -17.01 1.28 -4.06
CA LEU A 102 -16.64 2.68 -3.95
C LEU A 102 -15.30 2.98 -4.62
N VAL A 103 -14.30 2.11 -4.36
CA VAL A 103 -12.98 2.23 -4.99
C VAL A 103 -13.08 2.05 -6.50
N ALA A 104 -13.83 1.06 -7.00
CA ALA A 104 -14.04 0.83 -8.43
C ALA A 104 -14.67 2.05 -9.11
N ALA A 105 -15.70 2.65 -8.51
CA ALA A 105 -16.33 3.87 -9.03
C ALA A 105 -15.34 5.06 -9.05
N GLY A 106 -14.50 5.19 -8.04
CA GLY A 106 -13.45 6.19 -7.99
C GLY A 106 -12.40 5.98 -9.08
N VAL A 107 -11.91 4.74 -9.24
CA VAL A 107 -10.93 4.40 -10.28
C VAL A 107 -11.50 4.69 -11.67
N ALA A 108 -12.71 4.23 -11.97
CA ALA A 108 -13.36 4.48 -13.27
C ALA A 108 -13.52 5.98 -13.60
N LYS A 109 -13.66 6.83 -12.58
CA LYS A 109 -13.81 8.27 -12.75
C LYS A 109 -12.48 9.02 -12.91
N PHE A 110 -11.47 8.60 -12.15
CA PHE A 110 -10.20 9.33 -12.04
C PHE A 110 -9.07 8.79 -12.92
N PHE A 111 -9.18 7.55 -13.40
CA PHE A 111 -8.16 6.91 -14.21
C PHE A 111 -8.59 6.87 -15.68
N PRO A 112 -7.89 7.60 -16.59
CA PRO A 112 -8.30 7.74 -17.98
C PRO A 112 -8.32 6.44 -18.79
N TRP A 113 -7.53 5.46 -18.37
CA TRP A 113 -7.39 4.15 -19.03
C TRP A 113 -8.28 3.04 -18.45
N ALA A 114 -9.04 3.32 -17.40
CA ALA A 114 -9.95 2.34 -16.77
C ALA A 114 -11.31 2.21 -17.49
N LYS A 115 -11.38 2.70 -18.74
CA LYS A 115 -12.60 2.65 -19.55
C LYS A 115 -12.54 1.55 -20.58
#